data_c0766e9f7ac7f1d4c3d364bb3e68ea89
#
_entry.id   c0766e9f7ac7f1d4c3d364bb3e68ea89
#
_cell.length_a   1.000
_cell.length_b   1.000
_cell.length_c   1.000
_cell.angle_alpha   90.00
_cell.angle_beta   90.00
_cell.angle_gamma   90.00
#
_symmetry.space_group_name_H-M   'P 1'
#
loop_
_entity.id
_entity.type
_entity.pdbx_description
1 polymer ?
#
loop_
_entity_poly.entity_id
_entity_poly.type
_entity_poly.pdbx_seq_one_letter_code
_entity_poly.pdbx_strand_id
1 'polypeptide(L)'
;PSFRPAGPPEGCTEDGGQPRAAYLNRYWRVQEVLKHARHFRGRKNRCYRLAVRAVTRAFVKCTRARRLKKRSLRTLWINRITAASQEHGLKYPAFIINLIKCQVELNRKVLADLAIYEPKTFKSLAALAKRRREEGFAAALGDGKEPDGIFSRVVQHR
;
A
#
# COMPACT_ATOMS: atom_id res chain seq x y z
N PRO A 1 -19.54 15.72 21.69
CA PRO A 1 -19.12 16.52 22.82
C PRO A 1 -17.61 16.55 22.86
N SER A 2 -17.04 17.71 22.44
CA SER A 2 -15.59 17.98 22.46
C SER A 2 -15.17 18.17 23.91
N PHE A 3 -14.51 17.18 24.46
CA PHE A 3 -13.91 17.25 25.79
C PHE A 3 -12.70 18.20 25.71
N ARG A 4 -12.88 19.45 26.19
CA ARG A 4 -11.75 20.31 26.47
C ARG A 4 -11.02 19.74 27.69
N PRO A 5 -9.70 19.47 27.63
CA PRO A 5 -8.95 19.13 28.82
C PRO A 5 -9.00 20.32 29.77
N ALA A 6 -9.31 20.07 31.06
CA ALA A 6 -9.23 21.08 32.10
C ALA A 6 -7.83 21.72 32.06
N GLY A 7 -7.78 23.03 32.12
CA GLY A 7 -6.52 23.76 32.20
C GLY A 7 -5.72 23.35 33.44
N PRO A 8 -4.45 23.77 33.54
CA PRO A 8 -3.67 23.52 34.73
C PRO A 8 -4.39 24.13 35.96
N PRO A 9 -4.39 23.44 37.10
CA PRO A 9 -5.06 23.93 38.29
C PRO A 9 -4.54 25.33 38.67
N GLU A 10 -5.48 26.27 38.75
CA GLU A 10 -5.22 27.60 39.27
C GLU A 10 -5.01 27.47 40.79
N GLY A 11 -3.79 27.61 41.24
CA GLY A 11 -3.51 27.57 42.67
C GLY A 11 -2.24 26.88 43.14
N CYS A 12 -1.15 26.92 42.37
CA CYS A 12 0.16 26.59 42.90
C CYS A 12 0.79 27.88 43.46
N THR A 13 0.60 28.08 44.76
CA THR A 13 1.32 29.10 45.54
C THR A 13 2.83 28.89 45.46
N GLU A 14 3.59 29.98 45.49
CA GLU A 14 5.04 30.04 45.34
C GLU A 14 5.75 29.57 46.61
N ASP A 15 5.63 28.29 47.00
CA ASP A 15 6.42 27.73 48.07
C ASP A 15 7.04 26.41 47.63
N GLY A 16 8.37 26.44 47.41
CA GLY A 16 9.18 25.26 47.25
C GLY A 16 9.66 24.89 45.82
N GLY A 17 10.51 25.70 45.24
CA GLY A 17 11.73 25.24 44.57
C GLY A 17 11.63 24.53 43.19
N GLN A 18 10.48 24.50 42.52
CA GLN A 18 10.45 24.05 41.11
C GLN A 18 9.92 25.18 40.21
N PRO A 19 10.66 25.59 39.18
CA PRO A 19 10.21 26.68 38.33
C PRO A 19 8.90 26.29 37.64
N ARG A 20 7.90 27.17 37.74
CA ARG A 20 6.55 27.06 37.14
C ARG A 20 6.60 26.57 35.67
N ALA A 21 7.64 26.97 34.93
CA ALA A 21 7.90 26.55 33.57
C ALA A 21 8.17 25.03 33.44
N ALA A 22 8.89 24.42 34.39
CA ALA A 22 9.19 22.97 34.35
C ALA A 22 7.93 22.12 34.61
N TYR A 23 7.04 22.59 35.51
CA TYR A 23 5.75 21.95 35.77
C TYR A 23 4.83 22.00 34.55
N LEU A 24 4.71 23.19 33.93
CA LEU A 24 3.90 23.34 32.70
C LEU A 24 4.43 22.49 31.55
N ASN A 25 5.74 22.41 31.35
CA ASN A 25 6.35 21.57 30.35
C ASN A 25 6.05 20.09 30.59
N ARG A 26 6.10 19.63 31.84
CA ARG A 26 5.74 18.26 32.22
C ARG A 26 4.26 17.98 31.94
N TYR A 27 3.37 18.91 32.31
CA TYR A 27 1.94 18.78 32.05
C TYR A 27 1.65 18.66 30.56
N TRP A 28 2.20 19.51 29.73
CA TRP A 28 1.99 19.49 28.30
C TRP A 28 2.53 18.21 27.64
N ARG A 29 3.69 17.71 28.01
CA ARG A 29 4.24 16.42 27.55
C ARG A 29 3.33 15.25 27.90
N VAL A 30 2.75 15.26 29.09
CA VAL A 30 1.78 14.25 29.52
C VAL A 30 0.50 14.32 28.66
N GLN A 31 -0.03 15.53 28.44
CA GLN A 31 -1.24 15.73 27.63
C GLN A 31 -1.02 15.34 26.16
N GLU A 32 0.15 15.60 25.60
CA GLU A 32 0.50 15.18 24.24
C GLU A 32 0.38 13.67 24.08
N VAL A 33 0.95 12.89 24.96
CA VAL A 33 0.84 11.43 24.91
C VAL A 33 -0.60 10.96 25.14
N LEU A 34 -1.29 11.52 26.13
CA LEU A 34 -2.67 11.19 26.44
C LEU A 34 -3.63 11.53 25.29
N LYS A 35 -3.37 12.58 24.51
CA LYS A 35 -4.13 12.93 23.31
C LYS A 35 -4.25 11.73 22.35
N HIS A 36 -3.16 11.00 22.14
CA HIS A 36 -3.16 9.80 21.28
C HIS A 36 -3.80 8.58 21.92
N ALA A 37 -3.92 8.54 23.25
CA ALA A 37 -4.47 7.41 23.99
C ALA A 37 -5.95 7.55 24.34
N ARG A 38 -6.59 8.69 24.09
CA ARG A 38 -7.97 8.99 24.55
C ARG A 38 -9.02 7.97 24.11
N HIS A 39 -8.86 7.39 22.94
CA HIS A 39 -9.78 6.37 22.40
C HIS A 39 -9.41 4.94 22.82
N PHE A 40 -8.36 4.73 23.62
CA PHE A 40 -7.97 3.41 24.06
C PHE A 40 -8.90 2.90 25.18
N ARG A 41 -9.16 1.61 25.19
CA ARG A 41 -10.03 0.98 26.19
C ARG A 41 -9.35 0.85 27.55
N GLY A 42 -10.10 1.05 28.59
CA GLY A 42 -9.70 0.84 29.98
C GLY A 42 -8.78 1.92 30.51
N ARG A 43 -7.95 1.59 31.49
CA ARG A 43 -7.06 2.56 32.15
C ARG A 43 -5.98 3.18 31.27
N LYS A 44 -5.78 2.66 30.07
CA LYS A 44 -4.80 3.17 29.09
C LYS A 44 -5.11 4.57 28.61
N ASN A 45 -6.37 4.99 28.64
CA ASN A 45 -6.78 6.32 28.18
C ASN A 45 -6.53 7.44 29.19
N ARG A 46 -6.33 7.11 30.47
CA ARG A 46 -6.20 8.07 31.58
C ARG A 46 -4.89 7.94 32.38
N CYS A 47 -4.34 6.73 32.51
CA CYS A 47 -3.09 6.50 33.24
C CYS A 47 -1.88 6.70 32.31
N TYR A 48 -1.09 7.73 32.54
CA TYR A 48 0.07 8.10 31.71
C TYR A 48 1.06 6.93 31.50
N ARG A 49 1.46 6.22 32.56
CA ARG A 49 2.40 5.10 32.45
C ARG A 49 1.91 3.98 31.51
N LEU A 50 0.61 3.70 31.51
CA LEU A 50 0.01 2.71 30.61
C LEU A 50 -0.19 3.31 29.21
N ALA A 51 -0.55 4.59 29.13
CA ALA A 51 -0.72 5.30 27.87
C ALA A 51 0.57 5.33 27.05
N VAL A 52 1.71 5.70 27.64
CA VAL A 52 3.01 5.76 26.95
C VAL A 52 3.31 4.42 26.25
N ARG A 53 3.25 3.31 26.99
CA ARG A 53 3.52 1.97 26.45
C ARG A 53 2.55 1.60 25.32
N ALA A 54 1.26 1.92 25.49
CA ALA A 54 0.24 1.62 24.49
C ALA A 54 0.38 2.46 23.24
N VAL A 55 0.67 3.76 23.37
CA VAL A 55 0.88 4.69 22.23
C VAL A 55 2.14 4.31 21.46
N THR A 56 3.24 4.05 22.13
CA THR A 56 4.48 3.59 21.47
C THR A 56 4.24 2.32 20.65
N ARG A 57 3.58 1.33 21.23
CA ARG A 57 3.21 0.09 20.49
C ARG A 57 2.27 0.37 19.33
N ALA A 58 1.32 1.28 19.48
CA ALA A 58 0.40 1.66 18.40
C ALA A 58 1.15 2.29 17.23
N PHE A 59 2.09 3.19 17.45
CA PHE A 59 2.90 3.78 16.39
C PHE A 59 3.80 2.75 15.70
N VAL A 60 4.46 1.87 16.43
CA VAL A 60 5.27 0.78 15.87
C VAL A 60 4.40 -0.14 14.99
N LYS A 61 3.23 -0.56 15.50
CA LYS A 61 2.28 -1.40 14.75
C LYS A 61 1.74 -0.67 13.52
N CYS A 62 1.45 0.62 13.63
CA CYS A 62 0.96 1.43 12.52
C CYS A 62 1.99 1.50 11.37
N THR A 63 3.27 1.73 11.69
CA THR A 63 4.35 1.73 10.71
C THR A 63 4.51 0.38 10.02
N ARG A 64 4.47 -0.71 10.80
CA ARG A 64 4.50 -2.08 10.27
C ARG A 64 3.30 -2.38 9.39
N ALA A 65 2.10 -1.99 9.81
CA ALA A 65 0.86 -2.21 9.09
C ALA A 65 0.83 -1.49 7.74
N ARG A 66 1.38 -0.26 7.64
CA ARG A 66 1.51 0.44 6.36
C ARG A 66 2.35 -0.33 5.33
N ARG A 67 3.43 -0.98 5.77
CA ARG A 67 4.25 -1.86 4.90
C ARG A 67 3.49 -3.13 4.48
N LEU A 68 2.82 -3.77 5.44
CA LEU A 68 2.00 -4.96 5.19
C LEU A 68 0.84 -4.66 4.24
N LYS A 69 0.17 -3.50 4.39
CA LYS A 69 -0.92 -3.07 3.50
C LYS A 69 -0.49 -3.04 2.04
N LYS A 70 0.67 -2.45 1.74
CA LYS A 70 1.20 -2.41 0.36
C LYS A 70 1.41 -3.81 -0.22
N ARG A 71 1.99 -4.71 0.55
CA ARG A 71 2.24 -6.10 0.14
C ARG A 71 0.94 -6.88 -0.05
N SER A 72 0.01 -6.77 0.88
CA SER A 72 -1.27 -7.47 0.84
C SER A 72 -2.14 -7.01 -0.34
N LEU A 73 -2.20 -5.70 -0.62
CA LEU A 73 -2.93 -5.17 -1.77
C LEU A 73 -2.33 -5.67 -3.08
N ARG A 74 -1.00 -5.69 -3.21
CA ARG A 74 -0.35 -6.23 -4.42
C ARG A 74 -0.67 -7.70 -4.65
N THR A 75 -0.66 -8.52 -3.59
CA THR A 75 -1.05 -9.93 -3.68
C THR A 75 -2.52 -10.07 -4.10
N LEU A 76 -3.41 -9.24 -3.56
CA LEU A 76 -4.82 -9.22 -3.94
C LEU A 76 -5.02 -8.91 -5.43
N TRP A 77 -4.34 -7.90 -5.96
CA TRP A 77 -4.39 -7.57 -7.39
C TRP A 77 -3.89 -8.72 -8.26
N ILE A 78 -2.76 -9.34 -7.89
CA ILE A 78 -2.21 -10.50 -8.61
C ILE A 78 -3.22 -11.65 -8.62
N ASN A 79 -3.86 -11.96 -7.50
CA ASN A 79 -4.86 -13.02 -7.43
C ASN A 79 -6.07 -12.74 -8.34
N ARG A 80 -6.56 -11.49 -8.36
CA ARG A 80 -7.67 -11.08 -9.24
C ARG A 80 -7.31 -11.19 -10.72
N ILE A 81 -6.12 -10.71 -11.10
CA ILE A 81 -5.62 -10.84 -12.47
C ILE A 81 -5.44 -12.32 -12.84
N THR A 82 -4.93 -13.14 -11.91
CA THR A 82 -4.75 -14.58 -12.14
C THR A 82 -6.07 -15.26 -12.43
N ALA A 83 -7.11 -15.00 -11.64
CA ALA A 83 -8.44 -15.55 -11.85
C ALA A 83 -8.97 -15.16 -13.24
N ALA A 84 -8.95 -13.87 -13.58
CA ALA A 84 -9.43 -13.36 -14.86
C ALA A 84 -8.61 -13.88 -16.06
N SER A 85 -7.29 -13.97 -15.95
CA SER A 85 -6.45 -14.47 -17.03
C SER A 85 -6.64 -15.97 -17.29
N GLN A 86 -6.95 -16.75 -16.25
CA GLN A 86 -7.25 -18.18 -16.36
C GLN A 86 -8.55 -18.45 -17.14
N GLU A 87 -9.56 -17.59 -17.02
CA GLU A 87 -10.78 -17.68 -17.85
C GLU A 87 -10.48 -17.59 -19.35
N HIS A 88 -9.41 -16.89 -19.72
CA HIS A 88 -8.93 -16.77 -21.11
C HIS A 88 -7.84 -17.78 -21.47
N GLY A 89 -7.56 -18.78 -20.62
CA GLY A 89 -6.57 -19.83 -20.86
C GLY A 89 -5.11 -19.39 -20.70
N LEU A 90 -4.85 -18.27 -20.03
CA LEU A 90 -3.49 -17.76 -19.78
C LEU A 90 -3.13 -17.85 -18.29
N LYS A 91 -1.93 -18.35 -18.00
CA LYS A 91 -1.35 -18.24 -16.66
C LYS A 91 -0.84 -16.83 -16.43
N TYR A 92 -0.95 -16.32 -15.19
CA TYR A 92 -0.52 -14.98 -14.79
C TYR A 92 0.90 -14.59 -15.28
N PRO A 93 1.96 -15.42 -15.12
CA PRO A 93 3.29 -15.06 -15.60
C PRO A 93 3.33 -14.85 -17.12
N ALA A 94 2.70 -15.74 -17.88
CA ALA A 94 2.63 -15.64 -19.34
C ALA A 94 1.86 -14.39 -19.78
N PHE A 95 0.74 -14.08 -19.11
CA PHE A 95 -0.04 -12.86 -19.37
C PHE A 95 0.80 -11.60 -19.19
N ILE A 96 1.45 -11.43 -18.03
CA ILE A 96 2.24 -10.22 -17.73
C ILE A 96 3.47 -10.09 -18.64
N ILE A 97 4.20 -11.19 -18.88
CA ILE A 97 5.40 -11.16 -19.74
C ILE A 97 5.03 -10.75 -21.17
N ASN A 98 3.96 -11.30 -21.72
CA ASN A 98 3.54 -10.98 -23.07
C ASN A 98 2.97 -9.56 -23.19
N LEU A 99 2.29 -9.02 -22.17
CA LEU A 99 1.90 -7.62 -22.15
C LEU A 99 3.11 -6.68 -22.13
N ILE A 100 4.14 -6.99 -21.34
CA ILE A 100 5.38 -6.21 -21.33
C ILE A 100 6.06 -6.26 -22.70
N LYS A 101 6.08 -7.43 -23.32
CA LYS A 101 6.61 -7.61 -24.69
C LYS A 101 5.82 -6.81 -25.73
N CYS A 102 4.52 -6.62 -25.55
CA CYS A 102 3.68 -5.74 -26.37
C CYS A 102 3.79 -4.27 -25.98
N GLN A 103 4.72 -3.88 -25.08
CA GLN A 103 4.91 -2.52 -24.57
C GLN A 103 3.67 -1.92 -23.87
N VAL A 104 2.79 -2.78 -23.36
CA VAL A 104 1.64 -2.38 -22.54
C VAL A 104 2.09 -2.29 -21.08
N GLU A 105 2.41 -1.07 -20.63
CA GLU A 105 2.93 -0.80 -19.28
C GLU A 105 1.81 -0.42 -18.30
N LEU A 106 0.87 -1.34 -18.06
CA LEU A 106 -0.19 -1.16 -17.08
C LEU A 106 0.23 -1.75 -15.73
N ASN A 107 -0.05 -1.01 -14.65
CA ASN A 107 0.20 -1.50 -13.31
C ASN A 107 -0.84 -2.57 -12.89
N ARG A 108 -0.49 -3.40 -11.86
CA ARG A 108 -1.38 -4.48 -11.42
C ARG A 108 -2.71 -3.99 -10.88
N LYS A 109 -2.76 -2.79 -10.28
CA LYS A 109 -4.01 -2.20 -9.79
C LYS A 109 -4.97 -1.96 -10.95
N VAL A 110 -4.52 -1.26 -11.99
CA VAL A 110 -5.35 -0.95 -13.18
C VAL A 110 -5.79 -2.24 -13.88
N LEU A 111 -4.90 -3.22 -14.06
CA LEU A 111 -5.27 -4.51 -14.66
C LEU A 111 -6.33 -5.25 -13.83
N ALA A 112 -6.24 -5.22 -12.51
CA ALA A 112 -7.25 -5.82 -11.64
C ALA A 112 -8.59 -5.05 -11.68
N ASP A 113 -8.54 -3.73 -11.76
CA ASP A 113 -9.74 -2.89 -11.87
C ASP A 113 -10.42 -3.09 -13.24
N LEU A 114 -9.65 -3.18 -14.34
CA LEU A 114 -10.18 -3.52 -15.67
C LEU A 114 -10.83 -4.91 -15.69
N ALA A 115 -10.23 -5.89 -15.01
CA ALA A 115 -10.82 -7.22 -14.93
C ALA A 115 -12.18 -7.25 -14.24
N ILE A 116 -12.44 -6.31 -13.32
CA ILE A 116 -13.70 -6.22 -12.55
C ILE A 116 -14.73 -5.35 -13.28
N TYR A 117 -14.34 -4.17 -13.68
CA TYR A 117 -15.27 -3.14 -14.17
C TYR A 117 -15.44 -3.17 -15.70
N GLU A 118 -14.39 -3.56 -16.43
CA GLU A 118 -14.39 -3.58 -17.90
C GLU A 118 -13.88 -4.93 -18.45
N PRO A 119 -14.64 -6.02 -18.31
CA PRO A 119 -14.22 -7.35 -18.75
C PRO A 119 -13.99 -7.43 -20.26
N LYS A 120 -14.66 -6.60 -21.07
CA LYS A 120 -14.44 -6.54 -22.53
C LYS A 120 -13.04 -6.05 -22.88
N THR A 121 -12.60 -4.97 -22.21
CA THR A 121 -11.24 -4.42 -22.36
C THR A 121 -10.19 -5.41 -21.87
N PHE A 122 -10.43 -6.08 -20.74
CA PHE A 122 -9.53 -7.13 -20.24
C PHE A 122 -9.41 -8.31 -21.21
N LYS A 123 -10.52 -8.73 -21.82
CA LYS A 123 -10.55 -9.78 -22.86
C LYS A 123 -9.68 -9.40 -24.07
N SER A 124 -9.73 -8.14 -24.53
CA SER A 124 -8.89 -7.68 -25.63
C SER A 124 -7.40 -7.71 -25.29
N LEU A 125 -7.02 -7.32 -24.06
CA LEU A 125 -5.65 -7.44 -23.55
C LEU A 125 -5.20 -8.90 -23.43
N ALA A 126 -6.08 -9.79 -23.01
CA ALA A 126 -5.80 -11.22 -22.93
C ALA A 126 -5.60 -11.84 -24.35
N ALA A 127 -6.42 -11.43 -25.33
CA ALA A 127 -6.26 -11.84 -26.71
C ALA A 127 -4.93 -11.35 -27.31
N LEU A 128 -4.55 -10.11 -27.06
CA LEU A 128 -3.25 -9.55 -27.45
C LEU A 128 -2.08 -10.35 -26.87
N ALA A 129 -2.13 -10.63 -25.56
CA ALA A 129 -1.10 -11.42 -24.87
C ALA A 129 -1.02 -12.87 -25.39
N LYS A 130 -2.17 -13.48 -25.74
CA LYS A 130 -2.24 -14.81 -26.32
C LYS A 130 -1.63 -14.85 -27.70
N ARG A 131 -2.03 -13.95 -28.58
CA ARG A 131 -1.45 -13.80 -29.91
C ARG A 131 0.06 -13.66 -29.85
N ARG A 132 0.57 -12.80 -28.97
CA ARG A 132 2.00 -12.62 -28.79
C ARG A 132 2.72 -13.87 -28.30
N ARG A 133 2.10 -14.64 -27.41
CA ARG A 133 2.65 -15.92 -26.99
C ARG A 133 2.80 -16.90 -28.15
N GLU A 134 1.80 -16.96 -29.03
CA GLU A 134 1.77 -17.81 -30.21
C GLU A 134 2.83 -17.37 -31.24
N GLU A 135 2.96 -16.07 -31.50
CA GLU A 135 4.00 -15.49 -32.35
C GLU A 135 5.41 -15.81 -31.83
N GLY A 136 5.65 -15.66 -30.53
CA GLY A 136 6.95 -15.98 -29.91
C GLY A 136 7.28 -17.48 -29.94
N PHE A 137 6.27 -18.36 -29.88
CA PHE A 137 6.46 -19.78 -30.00
C PHE A 137 6.75 -20.19 -31.45
N ALA A 138 6.03 -19.61 -32.42
CA ALA A 138 6.27 -19.83 -33.85
C ALA A 138 7.65 -19.35 -34.28
N ALA A 139 8.10 -18.18 -33.76
CA ALA A 139 9.45 -17.66 -34.02
C ALA A 139 10.54 -18.55 -33.42
N ALA A 140 10.29 -19.22 -32.30
CA ALA A 140 11.23 -20.14 -31.67
C ALA A 140 11.33 -21.49 -32.39
N LEU A 141 10.28 -21.87 -33.13
CA LEU A 141 10.23 -23.12 -33.94
C LEU A 141 10.66 -22.90 -35.40
N GLY A 142 10.56 -21.66 -35.90
CA GLY A 142 11.04 -21.28 -37.22
C GLY A 142 12.48 -20.79 -37.20
N ASP A 143 13.13 -20.63 -38.34
CA ASP A 143 14.55 -20.29 -38.57
C ASP A 143 15.07 -19.01 -37.89
N GLY A 144 14.76 -18.78 -36.64
CA GLY A 144 15.44 -17.81 -35.79
C GLY A 144 15.20 -16.31 -36.12
N LYS A 145 14.39 -15.98 -37.10
CA LYS A 145 13.99 -14.58 -37.36
C LYS A 145 12.74 -14.23 -36.57
N GLU A 146 12.89 -13.44 -35.51
CA GLU A 146 11.74 -12.79 -34.89
C GLU A 146 11.00 -11.92 -35.93
N PRO A 147 9.64 -11.98 -35.98
CA PRO A 147 8.88 -11.11 -36.87
C PRO A 147 9.19 -9.64 -36.56
N ASP A 148 9.61 -8.89 -37.58
CA ASP A 148 9.91 -7.48 -37.50
C ASP A 148 8.70 -6.69 -36.95
N GLY A 149 8.92 -5.90 -35.94
CA GLY A 149 8.03 -4.80 -35.58
C GLY A 149 7.40 -4.79 -34.22
N ILE A 150 7.14 -5.94 -33.53
CA ILE A 150 6.48 -5.90 -32.22
C ILE A 150 7.48 -6.05 -31.07
N PHE A 151 8.71 -6.49 -31.34
CA PHE A 151 9.71 -6.84 -30.31
C PHE A 151 11.10 -6.30 -30.52
N SER A 152 11.42 -5.74 -31.67
CA SER A 152 12.70 -5.06 -31.80
C SER A 152 12.68 -3.80 -30.94
N ARG A 153 13.19 -3.91 -29.74
CA ARG A 153 13.67 -2.77 -28.98
C ARG A 153 14.93 -2.20 -29.62
N VAL A 154 14.99 -2.14 -30.90
CA VAL A 154 15.94 -1.25 -31.55
C VAL A 154 15.36 0.14 -31.40
N VAL A 155 15.61 0.73 -30.24
CA VAL A 155 15.50 2.17 -30.09
C VAL A 155 16.51 2.74 -31.09
N GLN A 156 16.03 3.12 -32.24
CA GLN A 156 16.81 3.95 -33.16
C GLN A 156 16.96 5.31 -32.48
N HIS A 157 18.02 5.46 -31.71
CA HIS A 157 18.50 6.79 -31.36
C HIS A 157 19.00 7.42 -32.65
N ARG A 158 18.18 8.23 -33.27
CA ARG A 158 18.58 9.27 -34.21
C ARG A 158 18.76 10.57 -33.46
#